data_c2101796f85277813b0a3cbfb5012254
#
_entry.id   c2101796f85277813b0a3cbfb5012254
#
_cell.length_a   1.000
_cell.length_b   1.000
_cell.length_c   1.000
_cell.angle_alpha   90.00
_cell.angle_beta   90.00
_cell.angle_gamma   90.00
#
_symmetry.space_group_name_H-M   'P 1'
#
loop_
_entity.id
_entity.type
_entity.pdbx_description
1 polymer ?
#
loop_
_entity_poly.entity_id
_entity_poly.type
_entity_poly.pdbx_seq_one_letter_code
_entity_poly.pdbx_strand_id
1 'polypeptide(L)'
;MDPKKFFSELKRREVYGVAISYGITAWVLAQIAGLVTSSFEAPSWVMKVIIISLIIGFPIAVILAWVYDMTPHGIIKTKPKENEKILKPRSQKSIIWNLFLSAIIIISFVAIGSWWALNEYKSTDTKTSKSLAILPLRNFTEKENRIYLAAGLHSNLITNLSKISSLRTIPPRSTLKYENSEKSISEIAKELGVDAILEADIMKFEDTVQLNFRLIKAFPKERTIWAQIFEKPISEIYSLFDEVSQEIANEMDLTLTEQEKLLLSSAKKVDPEAYQAYLKGVFYWMKLTENDLEQALKYFLLALKIDPNYAAAYAGIASVGAAKMQNGIVRGIEVIPKLDSLMSKALELDSSLPEVHYSIALWNTWGKWDWKRADIAFKKAIALNPNQAFTRAYYSHYLYIIGEPELALSQINKALELDPVTPLFQAVYAMDLNYSRKFSAAIDILNKILRNNQRDPLALSTLRSAYHNNKEFDKAYEIFVRSYEVVNDDKAVLALKNGYASGGYPGALNSLAEFLINRSSDKYVTPWRIGTLYTRSGNNDLAINYLYAAYNDHDSNMPYINIDPIFDDLKNYPEFRNLIAKMNFPNSD
;
A
#
# COMPACT_ATOMS: atom_id res chain seq x y z
N MET A 1 60.57 -8.71 -3.35
CA MET A 1 60.40 -10.17 -3.26
C MET A 1 60.42 -10.72 -4.68
N ASP A 2 61.29 -11.69 -5.01
CA ASP A 2 61.35 -12.25 -6.36
C ASP A 2 60.04 -12.99 -6.66
N PRO A 3 59.28 -12.62 -7.72
CA PRO A 3 58.01 -13.26 -8.04
C PRO A 3 58.08 -14.77 -8.19
N LYS A 4 59.19 -15.29 -8.74
CA LYS A 4 59.42 -16.75 -8.91
C LYS A 4 59.54 -17.47 -7.58
N LYS A 5 60.17 -16.87 -6.58
CA LYS A 5 60.27 -17.43 -5.22
C LYS A 5 58.93 -17.41 -4.49
N PHE A 6 58.11 -16.35 -4.70
CA PHE A 6 56.76 -16.25 -4.12
C PHE A 6 55.82 -17.35 -4.66
N PHE A 7 55.78 -17.55 -5.97
CA PHE A 7 54.93 -18.60 -6.55
C PHE A 7 55.40 -20.02 -6.19
N SER A 8 56.70 -20.22 -6.02
CA SER A 8 57.23 -21.54 -5.56
C SER A 8 56.84 -21.83 -4.10
N GLU A 9 56.77 -20.80 -3.24
CA GLU A 9 56.33 -20.94 -1.86
C GLU A 9 54.82 -21.19 -1.77
N LEU A 10 53.98 -20.52 -2.58
CA LEU A 10 52.54 -20.80 -2.70
C LEU A 10 52.26 -22.25 -3.06
N LYS A 11 53.03 -22.80 -4.01
CA LYS A 11 52.91 -24.19 -4.45
C LYS A 11 53.38 -25.16 -3.36
N ARG A 12 54.46 -24.84 -2.66
CA ARG A 12 55.00 -25.64 -1.56
C ARG A 12 54.06 -25.76 -0.37
N ARG A 13 53.36 -24.66 -0.05
CA ARG A 13 52.41 -24.56 1.06
C ARG A 13 51.00 -25.02 0.69
N GLU A 14 50.82 -25.62 -0.48
CA GLU A 14 49.54 -26.12 -1.02
C GLU A 14 48.39 -25.09 -1.02
N VAL A 15 48.73 -23.80 -0.98
CA VAL A 15 47.70 -22.71 -0.97
C VAL A 15 46.76 -22.80 -2.17
N TYR A 16 47.28 -23.23 -3.34
CA TYR A 16 46.47 -23.47 -4.53
C TYR A 16 45.43 -24.57 -4.32
N GLY A 17 45.80 -25.67 -3.63
CA GLY A 17 44.88 -26.75 -3.33
C GLY A 17 43.73 -26.31 -2.42
N VAL A 18 44.07 -25.52 -1.40
CA VAL A 18 43.05 -24.95 -0.50
C VAL A 18 42.16 -23.96 -1.22
N ALA A 19 42.72 -23.09 -2.05
CA ALA A 19 41.93 -22.10 -2.83
C ALA A 19 40.95 -22.78 -3.80
N ILE A 20 41.38 -23.82 -4.52
CA ILE A 20 40.53 -24.58 -5.44
C ILE A 20 39.45 -25.33 -4.66
N SER A 21 39.84 -26.04 -3.58
CA SER A 21 38.87 -26.77 -2.74
C SER A 21 37.81 -25.84 -2.12
N TYR A 22 38.25 -24.67 -1.63
CA TYR A 22 37.33 -23.65 -1.11
C TYR A 22 36.37 -23.19 -2.19
N GLY A 23 36.85 -22.84 -3.38
CA GLY A 23 36.03 -22.38 -4.50
C GLY A 23 34.95 -23.39 -4.89
N ILE A 24 35.29 -24.66 -4.99
CA ILE A 24 34.35 -25.74 -5.30
C ILE A 24 33.31 -25.86 -4.18
N THR A 25 33.74 -25.92 -2.93
CA THR A 25 32.82 -26.05 -1.77
C THR A 25 31.91 -24.85 -1.64
N ALA A 26 32.43 -23.64 -1.80
CA ALA A 26 31.65 -22.39 -1.75
C ALA A 26 30.60 -22.33 -2.87
N TRP A 27 30.97 -22.79 -4.09
CA TRP A 27 30.03 -22.85 -5.21
C TRP A 27 28.90 -23.84 -4.94
N VAL A 28 29.16 -25.02 -4.44
CA VAL A 28 28.14 -26.03 -4.08
C VAL A 28 27.25 -25.52 -2.98
N LEU A 29 27.79 -24.87 -1.94
CA LEU A 29 27.01 -24.31 -0.84
C LEU A 29 26.12 -23.16 -1.33
N ALA A 30 26.60 -22.32 -2.23
CA ALA A 30 25.79 -21.24 -2.81
C ALA A 30 24.61 -21.81 -3.65
N GLN A 31 24.79 -22.90 -4.38
CA GLN A 31 23.71 -23.57 -5.13
C GLN A 31 22.67 -24.18 -4.19
N ILE A 32 23.13 -24.92 -3.16
CA ILE A 32 22.20 -25.49 -2.16
C ILE A 32 21.44 -24.38 -1.43
N ALA A 33 22.13 -23.32 -1.01
CA ALA A 33 21.51 -22.18 -0.33
C ALA A 33 20.47 -21.49 -1.23
N GLY A 34 20.74 -21.35 -2.53
CA GLY A 34 19.78 -20.80 -3.50
C GLY A 34 18.52 -21.65 -3.61
N LEU A 35 18.65 -22.97 -3.69
CA LEU A 35 17.52 -23.90 -3.70
C LEU A 35 16.71 -23.85 -2.39
N VAL A 36 17.39 -23.86 -1.26
CA VAL A 36 16.74 -23.80 0.07
C VAL A 36 16.02 -22.47 0.27
N THR A 37 16.69 -21.34 -0.01
CA THR A 37 16.07 -20.01 0.18
C THR A 37 14.86 -19.78 -0.72
N SER A 38 14.87 -20.32 -1.96
CA SER A 38 13.72 -20.25 -2.86
C SER A 38 12.59 -21.18 -2.42
N SER A 39 12.88 -22.37 -1.91
CA SER A 39 11.88 -23.36 -1.47
C SER A 39 11.15 -22.94 -0.17
N PHE A 40 11.82 -22.19 0.69
CA PHE A 40 11.28 -21.70 1.96
C PHE A 40 10.87 -20.21 1.92
N GLU A 41 10.79 -19.61 0.73
CA GLU A 41 10.45 -18.19 0.52
C GLU A 41 11.26 -17.23 1.44
N ALA A 42 12.54 -17.55 1.67
CA ALA A 42 13.39 -16.77 2.55
C ALA A 42 13.61 -15.35 2.00
N PRO A 43 13.68 -14.32 2.86
CA PRO A 43 13.92 -12.95 2.43
C PRO A 43 15.22 -12.81 1.60
N SER A 44 15.21 -11.97 0.58
CA SER A 44 16.32 -11.81 -0.39
C SER A 44 17.67 -11.44 0.24
N TRP A 45 17.68 -10.85 1.44
CA TRP A 45 18.89 -10.52 2.17
C TRP A 45 19.64 -11.77 2.69
N VAL A 46 18.94 -12.89 2.97
CA VAL A 46 19.56 -14.13 3.45
C VAL A 46 20.60 -14.63 2.46
N MET A 47 20.25 -14.69 1.18
CA MET A 47 21.17 -15.08 0.12
C MET A 47 22.37 -14.12 -0.01
N LYS A 48 22.14 -12.81 0.18
CA LYS A 48 23.22 -11.80 0.17
C LYS A 48 24.21 -12.04 1.32
N VAL A 49 23.74 -12.33 2.53
CA VAL A 49 24.58 -12.63 3.69
C VAL A 49 25.41 -13.89 3.44
N ILE A 50 24.82 -14.94 2.90
CA ILE A 50 25.54 -16.18 2.57
C ILE A 50 26.66 -15.91 1.57
N ILE A 51 26.39 -15.20 0.49
CA ILE A 51 27.39 -14.86 -0.54
C ILE A 51 28.51 -14.01 0.06
N ILE A 52 28.21 -12.97 0.84
CA ILE A 52 29.21 -12.11 1.50
C ILE A 52 30.09 -12.94 2.45
N SER A 53 29.50 -13.85 3.24
CA SER A 53 30.23 -14.73 4.15
C SER A 53 31.19 -15.66 3.40
N LEU A 54 30.78 -16.20 2.26
CA LEU A 54 31.64 -17.02 1.39
C LEU A 54 32.79 -16.19 0.78
N ILE A 55 32.56 -14.95 0.39
CA ILE A 55 33.61 -14.06 -0.15
C ILE A 55 34.62 -13.70 0.94
N ILE A 56 34.20 -13.36 2.15
CA ILE A 56 35.08 -13.01 3.27
C ILE A 56 35.86 -14.23 3.78
N GLY A 57 35.25 -15.41 3.77
CA GLY A 57 35.89 -16.67 4.18
C GLY A 57 37.06 -17.09 3.29
N PHE A 58 37.05 -16.73 2.00
CA PHE A 58 38.10 -17.08 1.05
C PHE A 58 39.50 -16.56 1.44
N PRO A 59 39.72 -15.25 1.65
CA PRO A 59 41.02 -14.75 2.06
C PRO A 59 41.44 -15.30 3.43
N ILE A 60 40.51 -15.54 4.34
CA ILE A 60 40.84 -16.16 5.64
C ILE A 60 41.37 -17.58 5.45
N ALA A 61 40.72 -18.40 4.62
CA ALA A 61 41.18 -19.75 4.32
C ALA A 61 42.55 -19.75 3.66
N VAL A 62 42.81 -18.83 2.74
CA VAL A 62 44.12 -18.65 2.08
C VAL A 62 45.21 -18.24 3.08
N ILE A 63 44.93 -17.29 3.99
CA ILE A 63 45.87 -16.87 5.03
C ILE A 63 46.20 -18.02 5.99
N LEU A 64 45.16 -18.76 6.41
CA LEU A 64 45.39 -19.92 7.29
C LEU A 64 46.24 -20.99 6.61
N ALA A 65 46.01 -21.29 5.33
CA ALA A 65 46.85 -22.21 4.54
C ALA A 65 48.28 -21.71 4.36
N TRP A 66 48.48 -20.39 4.34
CA TRP A 66 49.84 -19.82 4.28
C TRP A 66 50.60 -19.94 5.60
N VAL A 67 49.94 -19.79 6.77
CA VAL A 67 50.53 -19.71 8.09
C VAL A 67 50.71 -21.08 8.73
N TYR A 68 49.80 -22.00 8.47
CA TYR A 68 49.75 -23.31 9.12
C TYR A 68 49.85 -24.45 8.12
N ASP A 69 50.62 -25.49 8.48
CA ASP A 69 50.72 -26.74 7.75
C ASP A 69 50.00 -27.86 8.50
N MET A 70 49.19 -28.65 7.81
CA MET A 70 48.46 -29.75 8.44
C MET A 70 49.24 -31.03 8.33
N THR A 71 49.61 -31.60 9.47
CA THR A 71 50.31 -32.88 9.56
C THR A 71 49.42 -33.94 10.22
N PRO A 72 49.73 -35.24 10.06
CA PRO A 72 48.99 -36.31 10.74
C PRO A 72 48.98 -36.22 12.27
N HIS A 73 49.83 -35.37 12.85
CA HIS A 73 49.96 -35.14 14.29
C HIS A 73 49.37 -33.79 14.75
N GLY A 74 48.67 -33.07 13.87
CA GLY A 74 48.00 -31.81 14.20
C GLY A 74 48.43 -30.62 13.34
N ILE A 75 47.95 -29.42 13.70
CA ILE A 75 48.21 -28.14 13.01
C ILE A 75 49.53 -27.57 13.53
N ILE A 76 50.55 -27.44 12.65
CA ILE A 76 51.87 -26.93 12.97
C ILE A 76 52.14 -25.66 12.16
N LYS A 77 52.77 -24.64 12.79
CA LYS A 77 53.15 -23.39 12.09
C LYS A 77 54.26 -23.71 11.06
N THR A 78 54.06 -23.31 9.82
CA THR A 78 54.99 -23.58 8.72
C THR A 78 56.34 -22.93 8.97
N LYS A 79 57.46 -23.72 9.05
CA LYS A 79 58.82 -23.21 9.27
C LYS A 79 59.46 -22.74 7.97
N PRO A 80 60.33 -21.68 7.99
CA PRO A 80 61.14 -21.28 6.84
C PRO A 80 62.17 -22.40 6.50
N LYS A 81 62.58 -22.44 5.22
CA LYS A 81 63.42 -23.50 4.65
C LYS A 81 64.85 -23.42 5.17
N GLU A 82 65.34 -24.47 5.87
CA GLU A 82 66.70 -24.88 5.89
C GLU A 82 66.74 -26.37 5.43
N ASN A 83 67.48 -26.63 4.36
CA ASN A 83 67.83 -27.90 3.72
C ASN A 83 67.15 -29.18 4.23
N GLU A 84 66.14 -29.70 3.48
CA GLU A 84 65.84 -31.13 3.60
C GLU A 84 65.24 -31.73 2.31
N LYS A 85 65.54 -33.05 2.17
CA LYS A 85 65.40 -33.93 1.03
C LYS A 85 63.95 -34.16 0.60
N ILE A 86 63.83 -34.46 -0.69
CA ILE A 86 62.59 -34.86 -1.41
C ILE A 86 61.69 -35.77 -0.56
N LEU A 87 60.52 -35.30 -0.20
CA LEU A 87 59.46 -36.06 0.45
C LEU A 87 58.47 -36.61 -0.56
N LYS A 88 58.03 -37.83 -0.34
CA LYS A 88 57.14 -38.68 -1.16
C LYS A 88 55.78 -38.04 -1.40
N PRO A 89 55.00 -38.40 -2.46
CA PRO A 89 53.69 -37.87 -2.75
C PRO A 89 52.69 -38.16 -1.60
N ARG A 90 51.99 -37.15 -1.19
CA ARG A 90 51.02 -37.12 -0.09
C ARG A 90 49.78 -37.96 -0.42
N SER A 91 49.31 -38.76 0.53
CA SER A 91 48.19 -39.69 0.34
C SER A 91 46.86 -38.94 0.12
N GLN A 92 45.92 -39.52 -0.65
CA GLN A 92 44.55 -39.03 -0.90
C GLN A 92 43.78 -38.64 0.37
N LYS A 93 44.14 -39.17 1.53
CA LYS A 93 43.52 -38.84 2.83
C LYS A 93 43.70 -37.37 3.25
N SER A 94 44.78 -36.68 2.83
CA SER A 94 45.01 -35.28 3.21
C SER A 94 44.10 -34.31 2.46
N ILE A 95 43.69 -34.63 1.25
CA ILE A 95 42.78 -33.80 0.44
C ILE A 95 41.36 -33.84 1.05
N ILE A 96 40.90 -35.03 1.45
CA ILE A 96 39.59 -35.23 2.07
C ILE A 96 39.50 -34.49 3.41
N TRP A 97 40.55 -34.49 4.22
CA TRP A 97 40.61 -33.76 5.49
C TRP A 97 40.61 -32.24 5.31
N ASN A 98 41.30 -31.72 4.30
CA ASN A 98 41.27 -30.27 3.99
C ASN A 98 39.90 -29.82 3.48
N LEU A 99 39.22 -30.64 2.70
CA LEU A 99 37.82 -30.38 2.27
C LEU A 99 36.88 -30.41 3.46
N PHE A 100 37.04 -31.35 4.39
CA PHE A 100 36.17 -31.47 5.58
C PHE A 100 36.34 -30.27 6.54
N LEU A 101 37.58 -29.82 6.77
CA LEU A 101 37.87 -28.64 7.60
C LEU A 101 37.40 -27.33 6.96
N SER A 102 37.58 -27.20 5.63
CA SER A 102 37.02 -26.03 4.90
C SER A 102 35.51 -25.98 5.00
N ALA A 103 34.84 -27.13 4.89
CA ALA A 103 33.40 -27.24 5.02
C ALA A 103 32.92 -26.86 6.45
N ILE A 104 33.61 -27.32 7.50
CA ILE A 104 33.29 -26.97 8.90
C ILE A 104 33.44 -25.46 9.13
N ILE A 105 34.53 -24.85 8.66
CA ILE A 105 34.76 -23.40 8.79
C ILE A 105 33.66 -22.62 8.07
N ILE A 106 33.30 -23.00 6.86
CA ILE A 106 32.23 -22.36 6.08
C ILE A 106 30.88 -22.53 6.77
N ILE A 107 30.54 -23.74 7.23
CA ILE A 107 29.30 -24.03 7.94
C ILE A 107 29.22 -23.21 9.26
N SER A 108 30.34 -23.10 9.98
CA SER A 108 30.41 -22.29 11.21
C SER A 108 30.18 -20.79 10.92
N PHE A 109 30.80 -20.26 9.86
CA PHE A 109 30.58 -18.87 9.45
C PHE A 109 29.15 -18.62 8.99
N VAL A 110 28.56 -19.53 8.23
CA VAL A 110 27.16 -19.45 7.80
C VAL A 110 26.23 -19.56 9.01
N ALA A 111 26.50 -20.47 9.94
CA ALA A 111 25.71 -20.63 11.17
C ALA A 111 25.80 -19.39 12.07
N ILE A 112 27.00 -18.83 12.29
CA ILE A 112 27.21 -17.61 13.08
C ILE A 112 26.58 -16.41 12.39
N GLY A 113 26.75 -16.25 11.08
CA GLY A 113 26.13 -15.17 10.30
C GLY A 113 24.60 -15.25 10.29
N SER A 114 24.05 -16.46 10.15
CA SER A 114 22.62 -16.71 10.23
C SER A 114 22.07 -16.47 11.64
N TRP A 115 22.80 -16.92 12.67
CA TRP A 115 22.43 -16.68 14.07
C TRP A 115 22.47 -15.17 14.41
N TRP A 116 23.51 -14.46 13.97
CA TRP A 116 23.62 -13.02 14.16
C TRP A 116 22.52 -12.27 13.42
N ALA A 117 22.26 -12.61 12.16
CA ALA A 117 21.18 -12.02 11.36
C ALA A 117 19.78 -12.32 11.93
N LEU A 118 19.55 -13.53 12.44
CA LEU A 118 18.31 -13.90 13.13
C LEU A 118 18.16 -13.18 14.49
N ASN A 119 19.28 -12.93 15.16
CA ASN A 119 19.28 -12.21 16.45
C ASN A 119 19.11 -10.70 16.24
N GLU A 120 19.64 -10.13 15.17
CA GLU A 120 19.42 -8.74 14.77
C GLU A 120 17.99 -8.52 14.26
N TYR A 121 17.42 -9.51 13.57
CA TYR A 121 15.99 -9.53 13.24
C TYR A 121 15.09 -9.61 14.48
N LYS A 122 15.55 -10.28 15.55
CA LYS A 122 14.87 -10.27 16.86
C LYS A 122 15.15 -9.02 17.69
N SER A 123 16.25 -8.31 17.46
CA SER A 123 16.66 -7.13 18.22
C SER A 123 16.35 -5.80 17.53
N THR A 124 15.85 -5.77 16.29
CA THR A 124 14.98 -4.69 15.88
C THR A 124 13.68 -4.87 16.65
N ASP A 125 13.71 -4.47 17.89
CA ASP A 125 12.55 -4.01 18.65
C ASP A 125 11.95 -2.81 17.89
N THR A 126 11.33 -3.08 16.73
CA THR A 126 10.11 -2.40 16.41
C THR A 126 9.24 -2.69 17.63
N LYS A 127 8.93 -1.70 18.46
CA LYS A 127 7.79 -1.74 19.37
C LYS A 127 6.72 -2.49 18.61
N THR A 128 6.48 -3.76 18.97
CA THR A 128 5.49 -4.58 18.28
C THR A 128 4.18 -3.86 18.50
N SER A 129 3.78 -3.08 17.51
CA SER A 129 2.53 -2.35 17.54
C SER A 129 1.48 -3.41 17.76
N LYS A 130 0.85 -3.41 18.93
CA LYS A 130 -0.24 -4.32 19.21
C LYS A 130 -1.32 -4.09 18.17
N SER A 131 -2.01 -5.12 17.76
CA SER A 131 -2.91 -5.08 16.62
C SER A 131 -4.30 -5.60 16.96
N LEU A 132 -5.31 -4.90 16.48
CA LEU A 132 -6.71 -5.12 16.81
C LEU A 132 -7.58 -5.05 15.57
N ALA A 133 -8.47 -6.02 15.40
CA ALA A 133 -9.57 -5.90 14.48
C ALA A 133 -10.90 -5.82 15.25
N ILE A 134 -11.76 -4.89 14.85
CA ILE A 134 -13.11 -4.75 15.36
C ILE A 134 -14.03 -5.42 14.34
N LEU A 135 -14.76 -6.46 14.74
CA LEU A 135 -15.74 -7.09 13.88
C LEU A 135 -16.99 -6.23 13.71
N PRO A 136 -17.74 -6.40 12.62
CA PRO A 136 -19.02 -5.71 12.44
C PRO A 136 -19.92 -5.89 13.66
N LEU A 137 -20.53 -4.80 14.12
CA LEU A 137 -21.41 -4.84 15.28
C LEU A 137 -22.66 -5.67 14.95
N ARG A 138 -22.92 -6.70 15.73
CA ARG A 138 -24.13 -7.51 15.59
C ARG A 138 -25.32 -6.72 16.15
N ASN A 139 -26.32 -6.50 15.31
CA ASN A 139 -27.49 -5.70 15.66
C ASN A 139 -28.69 -6.61 15.94
N PHE A 140 -29.08 -6.69 17.20
CA PHE A 140 -30.22 -7.50 17.68
C PHE A 140 -31.56 -6.73 17.72
N THR A 141 -31.59 -5.55 17.15
CA THR A 141 -32.81 -4.71 17.12
C THR A 141 -33.56 -4.85 15.80
N GLU A 142 -34.91 -4.99 15.82
CA GLU A 142 -35.77 -5.13 14.63
C GLU A 142 -36.00 -3.82 13.87
N LYS A 143 -35.85 -3.79 12.53
CA LYS A 143 -36.22 -2.83 11.46
C LYS A 143 -35.06 -2.19 10.67
N GLU A 144 -35.36 -1.92 9.38
CA GLU A 144 -34.45 -1.49 8.30
C GLU A 144 -33.52 -0.27 8.57
N ASN A 145 -33.90 0.62 9.48
CA ASN A 145 -33.08 1.82 9.81
C ASN A 145 -31.83 1.55 10.65
N ARG A 146 -31.52 0.30 10.97
CA ARG A 146 -30.58 -0.12 12.02
C ARG A 146 -29.24 -0.66 11.49
N ILE A 147 -29.20 -1.09 10.23
CA ILE A 147 -27.97 -1.51 9.56
C ILE A 147 -26.97 -0.37 9.53
N TYR A 148 -27.44 0.85 9.25
CA TYR A 148 -26.60 2.05 9.17
C TYR A 148 -26.04 2.48 10.52
N LEU A 149 -26.80 2.30 11.61
CA LEU A 149 -26.31 2.66 12.94
C LEU A 149 -25.16 1.75 13.35
N ALA A 150 -25.31 0.44 13.22
CA ALA A 150 -24.25 -0.53 13.55
C ALA A 150 -23.00 -0.30 12.69
N ALA A 151 -23.14 -0.13 11.38
CA ALA A 151 -22.03 0.12 10.47
C ALA A 151 -21.30 1.44 10.78
N GLY A 152 -22.06 2.47 11.13
CA GLY A 152 -21.50 3.76 11.48
C GLY A 152 -20.79 3.75 12.83
N LEU A 153 -21.36 3.12 13.84
CA LEU A 153 -20.73 2.96 15.14
C LEU A 153 -19.45 2.11 15.03
N HIS A 154 -19.46 1.05 14.22
CA HIS A 154 -18.29 0.26 13.88
C HIS A 154 -17.16 1.12 13.28
N SER A 155 -17.49 1.90 12.25
CA SER A 155 -16.52 2.79 11.60
C SER A 155 -15.94 3.83 12.55
N ASN A 156 -16.78 4.41 13.41
CA ASN A 156 -16.37 5.42 14.37
C ASN A 156 -15.45 4.86 15.47
N LEU A 157 -15.76 3.68 16.00
CA LEU A 157 -14.92 3.02 16.99
C LEU A 157 -13.53 2.70 16.42
N ILE A 158 -13.48 2.22 15.17
CA ILE A 158 -12.20 2.01 14.47
C ILE A 158 -11.45 3.34 14.31
N THR A 159 -12.14 4.40 13.90
CA THR A 159 -11.53 5.73 13.75
C THR A 159 -10.97 6.25 15.06
N ASN A 160 -11.68 6.09 16.18
CA ASN A 160 -11.19 6.50 17.49
C ASN A 160 -9.94 5.69 17.91
N LEU A 161 -10.00 4.37 17.83
CA LEU A 161 -8.87 3.51 18.18
C LEU A 161 -7.66 3.72 17.26
N SER A 162 -7.87 4.12 16.00
CA SER A 162 -6.78 4.40 15.05
C SER A 162 -5.99 5.68 15.36
N LYS A 163 -6.49 6.54 16.28
CA LYS A 163 -5.73 7.69 16.82
C LYS A 163 -4.59 7.26 17.73
N ILE A 164 -4.61 6.04 18.25
CA ILE A 164 -3.58 5.47 19.13
C ILE A 164 -2.43 4.95 18.27
N SER A 165 -1.30 5.64 18.26
CA SER A 165 -0.17 5.36 17.36
C SER A 165 0.49 4.00 17.60
N SER A 166 0.43 3.48 18.83
CA SER A 166 0.97 2.18 19.22
C SER A 166 0.00 1.01 18.97
N LEU A 167 -1.22 1.27 18.47
CA LEU A 167 -2.25 0.26 18.15
C LEU A 167 -2.56 0.23 16.66
N ARG A 168 -2.16 -0.83 15.98
CA ARG A 168 -2.58 -1.07 14.60
C ARG A 168 -4.03 -1.54 14.57
N THR A 169 -4.95 -0.76 13.98
CA THR A 169 -6.35 -1.12 13.79
C THR A 169 -6.64 -1.48 12.34
N ILE A 170 -7.45 -2.52 12.13
CA ILE A 170 -7.87 -2.95 10.79
C ILE A 170 -9.05 -2.08 10.32
N PRO A 171 -8.99 -1.50 9.10
CA PRO A 171 -10.06 -0.68 8.55
C PRO A 171 -11.39 -1.41 8.39
N PRO A 172 -12.54 -0.70 8.43
CA PRO A 172 -13.87 -1.31 8.38
C PRO A 172 -14.10 -2.22 7.17
N ARG A 173 -13.63 -1.84 5.97
CA ARG A 173 -13.82 -2.65 4.75
C ARG A 173 -13.25 -4.06 4.85
N SER A 174 -12.16 -4.22 5.57
CA SER A 174 -11.48 -5.51 5.73
C SER A 174 -12.16 -6.42 6.74
N THR A 175 -12.93 -5.85 7.67
CA THR A 175 -13.66 -6.60 8.69
C THR A 175 -15.10 -6.90 8.29
N LEU A 176 -15.72 -6.11 7.39
CA LEU A 176 -17.11 -6.31 6.93
C LEU A 176 -17.36 -7.69 6.33
N LYS A 177 -16.38 -8.32 5.68
CA LYS A 177 -16.53 -9.66 5.11
C LYS A 177 -16.76 -10.77 6.16
N TYR A 178 -16.57 -10.46 7.45
CA TYR A 178 -16.78 -11.39 8.55
C TYR A 178 -18.10 -11.19 9.29
N GLU A 179 -19.00 -10.34 8.79
CA GLU A 179 -20.31 -10.03 9.43
C GLU A 179 -21.14 -11.28 9.75
N ASN A 180 -21.11 -12.27 8.85
CA ASN A 180 -21.81 -13.54 9.05
C ASN A 180 -20.86 -14.74 8.85
N SER A 181 -19.61 -14.60 9.28
CA SER A 181 -18.59 -15.62 9.11
C SER A 181 -18.74 -16.72 10.16
N GLU A 182 -18.66 -17.98 9.72
CA GLU A 182 -18.59 -19.15 10.60
C GLU A 182 -17.17 -19.46 11.12
N LYS A 183 -16.19 -18.64 10.72
CA LYS A 183 -14.78 -18.81 11.12
C LYS A 183 -14.62 -18.51 12.61
N SER A 184 -13.71 -19.25 13.26
CA SER A 184 -13.29 -18.96 14.63
C SER A 184 -12.55 -17.60 14.72
N ILE A 185 -12.51 -17.03 15.91
CA ILE A 185 -11.79 -15.80 16.20
C ILE A 185 -10.30 -15.92 15.85
N SER A 186 -9.68 -17.08 16.15
CA SER A 186 -8.27 -17.32 15.79
C SER A 186 -8.04 -17.39 14.28
N GLU A 187 -8.96 -17.95 13.51
CA GLU A 187 -8.86 -17.97 12.04
C GLU A 187 -8.99 -16.57 11.46
N ILE A 188 -9.96 -15.77 11.94
CA ILE A 188 -10.14 -14.38 11.52
C ILE A 188 -8.91 -13.55 11.88
N ALA A 189 -8.41 -13.69 13.12
CA ALA A 189 -7.22 -12.97 13.58
C ALA A 189 -5.97 -13.32 12.75
N LYS A 190 -5.81 -14.60 12.38
CA LYS A 190 -4.71 -15.06 11.51
C LYS A 190 -4.81 -14.47 10.10
N GLU A 191 -6.01 -14.43 9.50
CA GLU A 191 -6.23 -13.87 8.17
C GLU A 191 -5.98 -12.35 8.13
N LEU A 192 -6.34 -11.64 9.21
CA LEU A 192 -6.13 -10.20 9.35
C LEU A 192 -4.75 -9.85 9.89
N GLY A 193 -3.99 -10.83 10.39
CA GLY A 193 -2.69 -10.65 11.00
C GLY A 193 -2.76 -9.77 12.25
N VAL A 194 -3.72 -10.03 13.17
CA VAL A 194 -3.92 -9.25 14.40
C VAL A 194 -3.78 -10.08 15.66
N ASP A 195 -3.39 -9.43 16.77
CA ASP A 195 -3.20 -10.06 18.08
C ASP A 195 -4.51 -10.28 18.83
N ALA A 196 -5.49 -9.37 18.60
CA ALA A 196 -6.76 -9.37 19.29
C ALA A 196 -7.92 -9.02 18.35
N ILE A 197 -9.11 -9.48 18.74
CA ILE A 197 -10.39 -9.17 18.10
C ILE A 197 -11.29 -8.51 19.13
N LEU A 198 -11.96 -7.43 18.73
CA LEU A 198 -13.05 -6.83 19.48
C LEU A 198 -14.38 -7.21 18.81
N GLU A 199 -15.22 -7.91 19.54
CA GLU A 199 -16.62 -8.11 19.18
C GLU A 199 -17.48 -7.08 19.91
N ALA A 200 -18.55 -6.64 19.26
CA ALA A 200 -19.51 -5.76 19.87
C ALA A 200 -20.94 -6.09 19.40
N ASP A 201 -21.87 -6.09 20.34
CA ASP A 201 -23.29 -6.28 20.10
C ASP A 201 -24.04 -4.99 20.44
N ILE A 202 -25.02 -4.63 19.63
CA ILE A 202 -25.85 -3.45 19.85
C ILE A 202 -27.32 -3.84 20.03
N MET A 203 -27.94 -3.33 21.07
CA MET A 203 -29.37 -3.38 21.31
C MET A 203 -29.90 -1.99 21.59
N LYS A 204 -30.97 -1.58 20.92
CA LYS A 204 -31.59 -0.26 21.15
C LYS A 204 -32.91 -0.44 21.89
N PHE A 205 -33.10 0.32 22.96
CA PHE A 205 -34.32 0.43 23.74
C PHE A 205 -34.76 1.90 23.73
N GLU A 206 -35.84 2.23 23.00
CA GLU A 206 -36.34 3.61 22.86
C GLU A 206 -35.22 4.63 22.61
N ASP A 207 -34.83 5.42 23.61
CA ASP A 207 -33.79 6.45 23.54
C ASP A 207 -32.44 6.02 24.09
N THR A 208 -32.34 4.76 24.60
CA THR A 208 -31.07 4.20 25.12
C THR A 208 -30.51 3.14 24.17
N VAL A 209 -29.21 2.98 24.21
CA VAL A 209 -28.47 1.95 23.47
C VAL A 209 -27.64 1.18 24.48
N GLN A 210 -27.81 -0.13 24.45
CA GLN A 210 -26.94 -1.06 25.15
C GLN A 210 -25.90 -1.59 24.16
N LEU A 211 -24.62 -1.46 24.54
CA LEU A 211 -23.47 -1.96 23.80
C LEU A 211 -22.71 -2.96 24.67
N ASN A 212 -22.55 -4.19 24.15
CA ASN A 212 -21.81 -5.24 24.82
C ASN A 212 -20.51 -5.45 24.07
N PHE A 213 -19.37 -5.18 24.72
CA PHE A 213 -18.05 -5.37 24.14
C PHE A 213 -17.37 -6.61 24.69
N ARG A 214 -16.62 -7.31 23.83
CA ARG A 214 -15.72 -8.40 24.21
C ARG A 214 -14.39 -8.25 23.48
N LEU A 215 -13.30 -8.03 24.23
CA LEU A 215 -11.94 -8.02 23.71
C LEU A 215 -11.33 -9.40 23.91
N ILE A 216 -10.97 -10.04 22.81
CA ILE A 216 -10.52 -11.43 22.77
C ILE A 216 -9.08 -11.45 22.23
N LYS A 217 -8.14 -11.91 23.03
CA LYS A 217 -6.79 -12.23 22.59
C LYS A 217 -6.83 -13.54 21.78
N ALA A 218 -6.34 -13.53 20.54
CA ALA A 218 -6.47 -14.65 19.63
C ALA A 218 -5.40 -15.74 19.85
N PHE A 219 -4.19 -15.34 20.28
CA PHE A 219 -3.04 -16.24 20.39
C PHE A 219 -2.36 -16.16 21.76
N PRO A 220 -1.67 -17.25 22.23
CA PRO A 220 -1.56 -18.59 21.64
C PRO A 220 -2.84 -19.43 21.74
N LYS A 221 -3.80 -19.02 22.57
CA LYS A 221 -5.13 -19.61 22.76
C LYS A 221 -6.15 -18.50 22.93
N GLU A 222 -7.32 -18.66 22.33
CA GLU A 222 -8.42 -17.71 22.47
C GLU A 222 -8.77 -17.49 23.97
N ARG A 223 -8.77 -16.23 24.36
CA ARG A 223 -9.12 -15.82 25.73
C ARG A 223 -9.72 -14.42 25.72
N THR A 224 -10.91 -14.28 26.27
CA THR A 224 -11.49 -12.97 26.57
C THR A 224 -10.63 -12.32 27.67
N ILE A 225 -10.07 -11.15 27.36
CA ILE A 225 -9.24 -10.37 28.29
C ILE A 225 -10.02 -9.23 28.93
N TRP A 226 -11.09 -8.77 28.26
CA TRP A 226 -11.99 -7.76 28.79
C TRP A 226 -13.38 -7.95 28.22
N ALA A 227 -14.43 -7.71 29.02
CA ALA A 227 -15.81 -7.69 28.60
C ALA A 227 -16.60 -6.72 29.46
N GLN A 228 -17.38 -5.84 28.82
CA GLN A 228 -18.18 -4.84 29.51
C GLN A 228 -19.46 -4.50 28.75
N ILE A 229 -20.50 -4.17 29.52
CA ILE A 229 -21.79 -3.76 29.03
C ILE A 229 -21.97 -2.30 29.39
N PHE A 230 -22.28 -1.49 28.39
CA PHE A 230 -22.61 -0.07 28.56
C PHE A 230 -24.06 0.18 28.17
N GLU A 231 -24.75 0.95 28.99
CA GLU A 231 -26.09 1.44 28.68
C GLU A 231 -26.07 2.95 28.77
N LYS A 232 -26.32 3.62 27.66
CA LYS A 232 -26.23 5.09 27.54
C LYS A 232 -27.36 5.62 26.63
N PRO A 233 -27.81 6.87 26.86
CA PRO A 233 -28.60 7.57 25.87
C PRO A 233 -27.88 7.65 24.52
N ILE A 234 -28.63 7.62 23.43
CA ILE A 234 -28.06 7.68 22.07
C ILE A 234 -27.22 8.94 21.86
N SER A 235 -27.55 10.04 22.57
CA SER A 235 -26.82 11.30 22.57
C SER A 235 -25.41 11.23 23.20
N GLU A 236 -25.14 10.21 23.99
CA GLU A 236 -23.87 10.04 24.72
C GLU A 236 -22.97 8.95 24.11
N ILE A 237 -23.37 8.35 23.00
CA ILE A 237 -22.62 7.26 22.35
C ILE A 237 -21.16 7.66 21.99
N TYR A 238 -20.94 8.94 21.69
CA TYR A 238 -19.58 9.42 21.36
C TYR A 238 -18.63 9.42 22.55
N SER A 239 -19.08 9.93 23.69
CA SER A 239 -18.28 9.89 24.92
C SER A 239 -18.01 8.47 25.38
N LEU A 240 -18.93 7.54 25.04
CA LEU A 240 -18.74 6.13 25.30
C LEU A 240 -17.56 5.54 24.49
N PHE A 241 -17.41 5.93 23.22
CA PHE A 241 -16.28 5.41 22.43
C PHE A 241 -14.93 5.93 22.90
N ASP A 242 -14.88 7.12 23.48
CA ASP A 242 -13.67 7.61 24.12
C ASP A 242 -13.31 6.78 25.36
N GLU A 243 -14.31 6.46 26.20
CA GLU A 243 -14.19 5.58 27.37
C GLU A 243 -13.74 4.19 26.96
N VAL A 244 -14.43 3.54 26.02
CA VAL A 244 -14.10 2.21 25.48
C VAL A 244 -12.68 2.18 24.87
N SER A 245 -12.29 3.22 24.13
CA SER A 245 -10.96 3.28 23.53
C SER A 245 -9.84 3.36 24.57
N GLN A 246 -10.06 4.08 25.65
CA GLN A 246 -9.11 4.18 26.77
C GLN A 246 -9.01 2.83 27.52
N GLU A 247 -10.15 2.17 27.77
CA GLU A 247 -10.15 0.85 28.41
C GLU A 247 -9.45 -0.20 27.56
N ILE A 248 -9.73 -0.26 26.25
CA ILE A 248 -9.05 -1.16 25.31
C ILE A 248 -7.53 -0.89 25.32
N ALA A 249 -7.12 0.38 25.33
CA ALA A 249 -5.71 0.72 25.40
C ALA A 249 -5.05 0.19 26.69
N ASN A 250 -5.72 0.33 27.84
CA ASN A 250 -5.25 -0.19 29.12
C ASN A 250 -5.16 -1.72 29.12
N GLU A 251 -6.21 -2.41 28.69
CA GLU A 251 -6.26 -3.89 28.64
C GLU A 251 -5.26 -4.49 27.65
N MET A 252 -4.90 -3.72 26.64
CA MET A 252 -3.83 -4.08 25.71
C MET A 252 -2.45 -3.55 26.15
N ASP A 253 -2.27 -3.11 27.41
CA ASP A 253 -1.03 -2.54 27.96
C ASP A 253 -0.40 -1.49 27.02
N LEU A 254 -1.19 -0.57 26.48
CA LEU A 254 -0.73 0.54 25.67
C LEU A 254 -0.57 1.79 26.54
N THR A 255 0.51 2.52 26.33
CA THR A 255 0.71 3.81 26.99
C THR A 255 0.26 4.93 26.05
N LEU A 256 -0.81 5.63 26.41
CA LEU A 256 -1.31 6.78 25.66
C LEU A 256 -0.47 8.02 25.99
N THR A 257 -0.05 8.74 24.94
CA THR A 257 0.56 10.07 25.09
C THR A 257 -0.50 11.10 25.52
N GLU A 258 -0.10 12.22 26.12
CA GLU A 258 -1.03 13.30 26.47
C GLU A 258 -1.78 13.85 25.24
N GLN A 259 -1.12 13.88 24.09
CA GLN A 259 -1.77 14.27 22.84
C GLN A 259 -2.85 13.27 22.41
N GLU A 260 -2.61 11.97 22.52
CA GLU A 260 -3.61 10.93 22.21
C GLU A 260 -4.79 10.98 23.16
N LYS A 261 -4.55 11.19 24.46
CA LYS A 261 -5.63 11.39 25.45
C LYS A 261 -6.50 12.60 25.09
N LEU A 262 -5.89 13.72 24.70
CA LEU A 262 -6.61 14.90 24.22
C LEU A 262 -7.41 14.63 22.94
N LEU A 263 -6.82 13.91 21.98
CA LEU A 263 -7.51 13.54 20.74
C LEU A 263 -8.69 12.59 20.97
N LEU A 264 -8.60 11.69 21.94
CA LEU A 264 -9.68 10.79 22.32
C LEU A 264 -10.80 11.53 23.07
N SER A 265 -10.45 12.52 23.93
CA SER A 265 -11.44 13.27 24.73
C SER A 265 -12.04 14.51 24.04
N SER A 266 -11.57 14.85 22.82
CA SER A 266 -11.96 16.09 22.13
C SER A 266 -13.22 15.96 21.27
N ALA A 267 -13.92 14.83 21.29
CA ALA A 267 -15.13 14.63 20.51
C ALA A 267 -16.20 15.69 20.86
N LYS A 268 -16.50 16.59 19.90
CA LYS A 268 -17.59 17.54 20.06
C LYS A 268 -18.92 16.80 20.13
N LYS A 269 -19.81 17.25 21.02
CA LYS A 269 -21.18 16.75 21.02
C LYS A 269 -21.84 17.10 19.68
N VAL A 270 -22.30 16.10 18.97
CA VAL A 270 -23.04 16.23 17.70
C VAL A 270 -24.47 15.81 17.97
N ASP A 271 -25.41 16.46 17.29
CA ASP A 271 -26.81 16.03 17.34
C ASP A 271 -26.92 14.56 16.86
N PRO A 272 -27.58 13.67 17.62
CA PRO A 272 -27.67 12.24 17.29
C PRO A 272 -28.33 11.95 15.94
N GLU A 273 -29.35 12.75 15.54
CA GLU A 273 -30.02 12.57 14.26
C GLU A 273 -29.13 13.07 13.10
N ALA A 274 -28.41 14.18 13.31
CA ALA A 274 -27.41 14.68 12.36
C ALA A 274 -26.32 13.63 12.12
N TYR A 275 -25.87 12.99 13.20
CA TYR A 275 -24.88 11.92 13.10
C TYR A 275 -25.39 10.70 12.36
N GLN A 276 -26.59 10.23 12.65
CA GLN A 276 -27.18 9.10 11.91
C GLN A 276 -27.28 9.40 10.41
N ALA A 277 -27.68 10.63 10.07
CA ALA A 277 -27.69 11.09 8.69
C ALA A 277 -26.27 11.07 8.07
N TYR A 278 -25.28 11.59 8.78
CA TYR A 278 -23.87 11.58 8.35
C TYR A 278 -23.39 10.15 8.08
N LEU A 279 -23.65 9.22 8.98
CA LEU A 279 -23.24 7.81 8.83
C LEU A 279 -23.86 7.15 7.59
N LYS A 280 -25.12 7.43 7.29
CA LYS A 280 -25.75 7.00 6.04
C LYS A 280 -25.04 7.62 4.83
N GLY A 281 -24.67 8.89 4.91
CA GLY A 281 -23.87 9.56 3.88
C GLY A 281 -22.54 8.86 3.62
N VAL A 282 -21.78 8.54 4.67
CA VAL A 282 -20.51 7.80 4.59
C VAL A 282 -20.70 6.41 3.97
N PHE A 283 -21.72 5.67 4.39
CA PHE A 283 -22.03 4.35 3.85
C PHE A 283 -22.25 4.36 2.33
N TYR A 284 -23.02 5.32 1.82
CA TYR A 284 -23.24 5.47 0.39
C TYR A 284 -21.99 5.98 -0.34
N TRP A 285 -21.29 6.96 0.23
CA TRP A 285 -20.07 7.51 -0.37
C TRP A 285 -19.00 6.43 -0.61
N MET A 286 -18.88 5.46 0.29
CA MET A 286 -17.90 4.37 0.16
C MET A 286 -18.11 3.48 -1.06
N LYS A 287 -19.29 3.46 -1.68
CA LYS A 287 -19.59 2.64 -2.86
C LYS A 287 -19.16 3.27 -4.18
N LEU A 288 -19.00 4.61 -4.22
CA LEU A 288 -18.46 5.39 -5.34
C LEU A 288 -19.24 5.29 -6.68
N THR A 289 -20.42 4.67 -6.73
CA THR A 289 -21.26 4.72 -7.95
C THR A 289 -21.97 6.06 -8.05
N GLU A 290 -22.36 6.48 -9.27
CA GLU A 290 -23.06 7.76 -9.49
C GLU A 290 -24.32 7.87 -8.61
N ASN A 291 -25.15 6.83 -8.58
CA ASN A 291 -26.36 6.79 -7.75
C ASN A 291 -26.07 6.82 -6.24
N ASP A 292 -25.04 6.07 -5.79
CA ASP A 292 -24.68 6.08 -4.37
C ASP A 292 -24.08 7.43 -3.95
N LEU A 293 -23.34 8.12 -4.82
CA LEU A 293 -22.84 9.48 -4.57
C LEU A 293 -23.98 10.49 -4.41
N GLU A 294 -25.08 10.35 -5.17
CA GLU A 294 -26.29 11.17 -4.98
C GLU A 294 -26.97 10.89 -3.63
N GLN A 295 -27.06 9.62 -3.24
CA GLN A 295 -27.60 9.26 -1.92
C GLN A 295 -26.71 9.80 -0.78
N ALA A 296 -25.38 9.69 -0.93
CA ALA A 296 -24.44 10.25 0.04
C ALA A 296 -24.64 11.76 0.21
N LEU A 297 -24.74 12.50 -0.89
CA LEU A 297 -24.99 13.95 -0.87
C LEU A 297 -26.28 14.29 -0.13
N LYS A 298 -27.38 13.57 -0.43
CA LYS A 298 -28.67 13.75 0.25
C LYS A 298 -28.56 13.62 1.76
N TYR A 299 -27.85 12.59 2.24
CA TYR A 299 -27.71 12.33 3.66
C TYR A 299 -26.76 13.30 4.36
N PHE A 300 -25.68 13.73 3.73
CA PHE A 300 -24.82 14.79 4.28
C PHE A 300 -25.55 16.13 4.36
N LEU A 301 -26.36 16.47 3.36
CA LEU A 301 -27.21 17.66 3.41
C LEU A 301 -28.27 17.56 4.51
N LEU A 302 -28.85 16.38 4.74
CA LEU A 302 -29.77 16.15 5.85
C LEU A 302 -29.07 16.36 7.20
N ALA A 303 -27.84 15.86 7.35
CA ALA A 303 -27.03 16.08 8.56
C ALA A 303 -26.82 17.57 8.83
N LEU A 304 -26.50 18.39 7.81
CA LEU A 304 -26.37 19.85 7.95
C LEU A 304 -27.69 20.58 8.17
N LYS A 305 -28.80 20.02 7.71
CA LYS A 305 -30.14 20.60 8.00
C LYS A 305 -30.47 20.44 9.48
N ILE A 306 -30.03 19.35 10.11
CA ILE A 306 -30.26 19.07 11.53
C ILE A 306 -29.22 19.82 12.38
N ASP A 307 -27.93 19.69 12.07
CA ASP A 307 -26.86 20.42 12.74
C ASP A 307 -26.00 21.20 11.71
N PRO A 308 -26.28 22.51 11.54
CA PRO A 308 -25.53 23.36 10.61
C PRO A 308 -24.04 23.55 10.96
N ASN A 309 -23.60 23.15 12.16
CA ASN A 309 -22.21 23.25 12.60
C ASN A 309 -21.46 21.92 12.53
N TYR A 310 -22.03 20.92 11.89
CA TYR A 310 -21.41 19.62 11.80
C TYR A 310 -20.28 19.57 10.74
N ALA A 311 -19.05 19.82 11.16
CA ALA A 311 -17.87 19.94 10.31
C ALA A 311 -17.63 18.73 9.38
N ALA A 312 -17.80 17.50 9.89
CA ALA A 312 -17.60 16.28 9.11
C ALA A 312 -18.59 16.17 7.93
N ALA A 313 -19.82 16.70 8.06
CA ALA A 313 -20.80 16.66 7.00
C ALA A 313 -20.42 17.63 5.85
N TYR A 314 -19.84 18.79 6.14
CA TYR A 314 -19.26 19.69 5.11
C TYR A 314 -18.14 19.00 4.34
N ALA A 315 -17.22 18.35 5.05
CA ALA A 315 -16.14 17.57 4.44
C ALA A 315 -16.67 16.40 3.59
N GLY A 316 -17.76 15.74 4.06
CA GLY A 316 -18.47 14.69 3.34
C GLY A 316 -19.06 15.16 2.01
N ILE A 317 -19.74 16.31 2.00
CA ILE A 317 -20.28 16.90 0.76
C ILE A 317 -19.17 17.25 -0.21
N ALA A 318 -18.08 17.83 0.27
CA ALA A 318 -16.93 18.13 -0.56
C ALA A 318 -16.26 16.87 -1.13
N SER A 319 -16.19 15.80 -0.34
CA SER A 319 -15.68 14.50 -0.79
C SER A 319 -16.56 13.85 -1.87
N VAL A 320 -17.89 14.02 -1.81
CA VAL A 320 -18.81 13.61 -2.89
C VAL A 320 -18.52 14.38 -4.17
N GLY A 321 -18.35 15.70 -4.09
CA GLY A 321 -18.02 16.54 -5.24
C GLY A 321 -16.69 16.14 -5.88
N ALA A 322 -15.66 15.89 -5.08
CA ALA A 322 -14.37 15.41 -5.54
C ALA A 322 -14.47 14.04 -6.21
N ALA A 323 -15.24 13.09 -5.65
CA ALA A 323 -15.47 11.78 -6.25
C ALA A 323 -16.22 11.88 -7.60
N LYS A 324 -17.25 12.75 -7.71
CA LYS A 324 -17.93 13.00 -8.99
C LYS A 324 -16.98 13.56 -10.05
N MET A 325 -16.08 14.45 -9.66
CA MET A 325 -15.07 15.01 -10.54
C MET A 325 -14.06 13.95 -11.00
N GLN A 326 -13.54 13.11 -10.10
CA GLN A 326 -12.64 12.01 -10.42
C GLN A 326 -13.29 10.97 -11.36
N ASN A 327 -14.57 10.69 -11.18
CA ASN A 327 -15.31 9.76 -12.03
C ASN A 327 -15.72 10.37 -13.38
N GLY A 328 -15.42 11.65 -13.63
CA GLY A 328 -15.78 12.35 -14.86
C GLY A 328 -17.28 12.56 -15.01
N ILE A 329 -18.01 12.73 -13.90
CA ILE A 329 -19.45 13.01 -13.88
C ILE A 329 -19.70 14.51 -14.03
N VAL A 330 -18.82 15.35 -13.48
CA VAL A 330 -18.90 16.80 -13.49
C VAL A 330 -17.56 17.44 -13.88
N ARG A 331 -17.60 18.65 -14.44
CA ARG A 331 -16.40 19.42 -14.74
C ARG A 331 -15.78 20.00 -13.47
N GLY A 332 -14.46 19.95 -13.36
CA GLY A 332 -13.75 20.52 -12.21
C GLY A 332 -14.04 22.00 -12.03
N ILE A 333 -13.92 22.76 -13.11
CA ILE A 333 -14.11 24.23 -13.10
C ILE A 333 -15.46 24.68 -12.56
N GLU A 334 -16.53 23.87 -12.72
CA GLU A 334 -17.88 24.20 -12.26
C GLU A 334 -18.08 24.00 -10.76
N VAL A 335 -17.35 23.04 -10.15
CA VAL A 335 -17.59 22.63 -8.76
C VAL A 335 -16.55 23.18 -7.78
N ILE A 336 -15.35 23.55 -8.26
CA ILE A 336 -14.23 24.03 -7.44
C ILE A 336 -14.63 25.13 -6.46
N PRO A 337 -15.30 26.26 -6.86
CA PRO A 337 -15.61 27.32 -5.93
C PRO A 337 -16.48 26.89 -4.77
N LYS A 338 -17.46 25.99 -5.04
CA LYS A 338 -18.37 25.45 -4.02
C LYS A 338 -17.63 24.52 -3.06
N LEU A 339 -16.76 23.65 -3.57
CA LEU A 339 -16.01 22.71 -2.75
C LEU A 339 -14.99 23.44 -1.86
N ASP A 340 -14.34 24.50 -2.36
CA ASP A 340 -13.47 25.37 -1.57
C ASP A 340 -14.20 25.99 -0.36
N SER A 341 -15.39 26.51 -0.58
CA SER A 341 -16.21 27.08 0.49
C SER A 341 -16.56 26.04 1.55
N LEU A 342 -16.96 24.82 1.12
CA LEU A 342 -17.31 23.74 2.03
C LEU A 342 -16.11 23.26 2.87
N MET A 343 -14.93 23.10 2.24
CA MET A 343 -13.70 22.71 2.94
C MET A 343 -13.24 23.77 3.94
N SER A 344 -13.32 25.05 3.55
CA SER A 344 -13.00 26.16 4.44
C SER A 344 -13.93 26.19 5.65
N LYS A 345 -15.23 25.96 5.43
CA LYS A 345 -16.22 25.91 6.51
C LYS A 345 -16.00 24.72 7.44
N ALA A 346 -15.69 23.55 6.90
CA ALA A 346 -15.35 22.37 7.70
C ALA A 346 -14.15 22.64 8.62
N LEU A 347 -13.09 23.27 8.10
CA LEU A 347 -11.88 23.59 8.85
C LEU A 347 -12.14 24.65 9.95
N GLU A 348 -12.94 25.68 9.66
CA GLU A 348 -13.37 26.70 10.63
C GLU A 348 -14.14 26.07 11.80
N LEU A 349 -15.05 25.15 11.48
CA LEU A 349 -15.90 24.50 12.49
C LEU A 349 -15.11 23.54 13.37
N ASP A 350 -14.23 22.72 12.78
CA ASP A 350 -13.41 21.77 13.54
C ASP A 350 -12.11 21.38 12.84
N SER A 351 -11.02 22.02 13.23
CA SER A 351 -9.68 21.72 12.73
C SER A 351 -8.98 20.53 13.42
N SER A 352 -9.65 19.87 14.38
CA SER A 352 -9.10 18.70 15.07
C SER A 352 -9.47 17.36 14.39
N LEU A 353 -10.39 17.39 13.40
CA LEU A 353 -10.85 16.20 12.70
C LEU A 353 -9.85 15.77 11.60
N PRO A 354 -9.28 14.56 11.69
CA PRO A 354 -8.36 14.05 10.65
C PRO A 354 -9.02 13.94 9.28
N GLU A 355 -10.33 13.64 9.22
CA GLU A 355 -11.13 13.53 8.00
C GLU A 355 -11.21 14.86 7.24
N VAL A 356 -11.29 15.98 7.94
CA VAL A 356 -11.29 17.31 7.34
C VAL A 356 -9.95 17.57 6.64
N HIS A 357 -8.84 17.29 7.32
CA HIS A 357 -7.50 17.46 6.74
C HIS A 357 -7.24 16.50 5.59
N TYR A 358 -7.69 15.24 5.70
CA TYR A 358 -7.61 14.28 4.60
C TYR A 358 -8.38 14.76 3.37
N SER A 359 -9.60 15.22 3.53
CA SER A 359 -10.41 15.76 2.44
C SER A 359 -9.76 17.00 1.80
N ILE A 360 -9.19 17.90 2.63
CA ILE A 360 -8.42 19.07 2.16
C ILE A 360 -7.19 18.63 1.36
N ALA A 361 -6.48 17.58 1.79
CA ALA A 361 -5.32 17.06 1.10
C ALA A 361 -5.68 16.51 -0.29
N LEU A 362 -6.72 15.69 -0.37
CA LEU A 362 -7.24 15.19 -1.64
C LEU A 362 -7.68 16.33 -2.56
N TRP A 363 -8.39 17.28 -2.00
CA TRP A 363 -8.89 18.43 -2.73
C TRP A 363 -7.76 19.30 -3.31
N ASN A 364 -6.74 19.61 -2.52
CA ASN A 364 -5.59 20.37 -3.01
C ASN A 364 -4.75 19.61 -4.03
N THR A 365 -4.68 18.27 -3.96
CA THR A 365 -3.95 17.44 -4.93
C THR A 365 -4.68 17.37 -6.27
N TRP A 366 -5.94 16.91 -6.27
CA TRP A 366 -6.66 16.58 -7.50
C TRP A 366 -7.64 17.65 -7.95
N GLY A 367 -8.07 18.52 -7.03
CA GLY A 367 -8.99 19.61 -7.32
C GLY A 367 -8.27 20.92 -7.65
N LYS A 368 -7.31 21.35 -6.85
CA LYS A 368 -6.70 22.69 -6.96
C LYS A 368 -5.27 22.71 -7.52
N TRP A 369 -4.60 21.56 -7.46
CA TRP A 369 -3.17 21.43 -7.80
C TRP A 369 -2.28 22.34 -6.94
N ASP A 370 -2.70 22.56 -5.68
CA ASP A 370 -1.90 23.28 -4.67
C ASP A 370 -1.07 22.26 -3.88
N TRP A 371 0.08 21.91 -4.44
CA TRP A 371 0.96 20.87 -3.92
C TRP A 371 1.41 21.13 -2.49
N LYS A 372 1.73 22.38 -2.16
CA LYS A 372 2.19 22.75 -0.81
C LYS A 372 1.10 22.57 0.24
N ARG A 373 -0.12 23.04 -0.05
CA ARG A 373 -1.25 22.85 0.87
C ARG A 373 -1.66 21.39 1.00
N ALA A 374 -1.56 20.61 -0.09
CA ALA A 374 -1.80 19.17 -0.06
C ALA A 374 -0.85 18.45 0.90
N ASP A 375 0.45 18.71 0.81
CA ASP A 375 1.47 18.12 1.70
C ASP A 375 1.21 18.44 3.18
N ILE A 376 0.98 19.72 3.48
CA ILE A 376 0.67 20.16 4.85
C ILE A 376 -0.58 19.43 5.39
N ALA A 377 -1.61 19.31 4.58
CA ALA A 377 -2.87 18.69 4.97
C ALA A 377 -2.73 17.17 5.16
N PHE A 378 -2.00 16.46 4.29
CA PHE A 378 -1.68 15.03 4.48
C PHE A 378 -0.90 14.79 5.77
N LYS A 379 0.16 15.57 6.01
CA LYS A 379 0.97 15.46 7.24
C LYS A 379 0.13 15.73 8.49
N LYS A 380 -0.77 16.72 8.44
CA LYS A 380 -1.68 17.02 9.55
C LYS A 380 -2.69 15.89 9.79
N ALA A 381 -3.29 15.35 8.74
CA ALA A 381 -4.20 14.20 8.85
C ALA A 381 -3.52 12.98 9.47
N ILE A 382 -2.27 12.66 9.04
CA ILE A 382 -1.46 11.57 9.61
C ILE A 382 -1.09 11.84 11.08
N ALA A 383 -0.78 13.09 11.44
CA ALA A 383 -0.48 13.45 12.84
C ALA A 383 -1.71 13.30 13.76
N LEU A 384 -2.91 13.60 13.24
CA LEU A 384 -4.17 13.45 13.98
C LEU A 384 -4.66 12.00 14.02
N ASN A 385 -4.37 11.20 12.99
CA ASN A 385 -4.71 9.79 12.92
C ASN A 385 -3.59 8.99 12.23
N PRO A 386 -2.57 8.52 12.97
CA PRO A 386 -1.38 7.89 12.40
C PRO A 386 -1.64 6.51 11.79
N ASN A 387 -2.73 5.84 12.14
CA ASN A 387 -3.11 4.51 11.67
C ASN A 387 -4.19 4.53 10.58
N GLN A 388 -4.53 5.69 10.05
CA GLN A 388 -5.47 5.76 8.92
C GLN A 388 -4.78 5.35 7.61
N ALA A 389 -4.95 4.09 7.23
CA ALA A 389 -4.32 3.50 6.04
C ALA A 389 -4.66 4.25 4.75
N PHE A 390 -5.90 4.73 4.60
CA PHE A 390 -6.32 5.53 3.44
C PHE A 390 -5.50 6.81 3.27
N THR A 391 -5.28 7.56 4.35
CA THR A 391 -4.48 8.78 4.29
C THR A 391 -3.06 8.50 3.81
N ARG A 392 -2.45 7.41 4.31
CA ARG A 392 -1.10 7.01 3.90
C ARG A 392 -1.03 6.54 2.46
N ALA A 393 -2.01 5.77 1.98
CA ALA A 393 -2.07 5.30 0.60
C ALA A 393 -2.21 6.46 -0.39
N TYR A 394 -3.10 7.43 -0.12
CA TYR A 394 -3.25 8.59 -0.98
C TYR A 394 -2.12 9.60 -0.83
N TYR A 395 -1.47 9.69 0.33
CA TYR A 395 -0.25 10.47 0.49
C TYR A 395 0.91 9.87 -0.29
N SER A 396 1.05 8.54 -0.32
CA SER A 396 1.99 7.87 -1.22
C SER A 396 1.77 8.28 -2.67
N HIS A 397 0.52 8.22 -3.12
CA HIS A 397 0.17 8.55 -4.48
C HIS A 397 0.45 10.03 -4.83
N TYR A 398 0.14 10.95 -3.92
CA TYR A 398 0.54 12.34 -4.02
C TYR A 398 2.07 12.51 -4.13
N LEU A 399 2.84 11.81 -3.30
CA LEU A 399 4.30 11.88 -3.31
C LEU A 399 4.90 11.39 -4.63
N TYR A 400 4.30 10.37 -5.27
CA TYR A 400 4.67 9.97 -6.64
C TYR A 400 4.43 11.10 -7.64
N ILE A 401 3.27 11.76 -7.56
CA ILE A 401 2.91 12.87 -8.45
C ILE A 401 3.95 14.00 -8.39
N ILE A 402 4.45 14.32 -7.21
CA ILE A 402 5.42 15.40 -7.01
C ILE A 402 6.89 14.97 -7.13
N GLY A 403 7.17 13.71 -7.50
CA GLY A 403 8.52 13.23 -7.75
C GLY A 403 9.31 12.78 -6.51
N GLU A 404 8.62 12.32 -5.45
CA GLU A 404 9.20 11.80 -4.21
C GLU A 404 8.98 10.28 -4.04
N PRO A 405 9.52 9.42 -4.93
CA PRO A 405 9.17 8.01 -4.99
C PRO A 405 9.61 7.19 -3.76
N GLU A 406 10.71 7.56 -3.09
CA GLU A 406 11.17 6.84 -1.90
C GLU A 406 10.26 7.08 -0.70
N LEU A 407 9.85 8.33 -0.49
CA LEU A 407 8.87 8.69 0.53
C LEU A 407 7.51 8.06 0.22
N ALA A 408 7.11 8.05 -1.04
CA ALA A 408 5.89 7.40 -1.50
C ALA A 408 5.89 5.91 -1.14
N LEU A 409 6.97 5.19 -1.49
CA LEU A 409 7.11 3.76 -1.17
C LEU A 409 7.02 3.50 0.35
N SER A 410 7.61 4.36 1.17
CA SER A 410 7.50 4.28 2.63
C SER A 410 6.04 4.39 3.10
N GLN A 411 5.26 5.32 2.54
CA GLN A 411 3.86 5.51 2.94
C GLN A 411 2.94 4.38 2.48
N ILE A 412 3.10 3.87 1.25
CA ILE A 412 2.27 2.76 0.77
C ILE A 412 2.58 1.46 1.51
N ASN A 413 3.85 1.20 1.83
CA ASN A 413 4.22 0.06 2.65
C ASN A 413 3.59 0.14 4.05
N LYS A 414 3.55 1.35 4.65
CA LYS A 414 2.87 1.55 5.92
C LYS A 414 1.35 1.36 5.81
N ALA A 415 0.73 1.78 4.72
CA ALA A 415 -0.69 1.53 4.46
C ALA A 415 -0.99 0.03 4.34
N LEU A 416 -0.15 -0.71 3.60
CA LEU A 416 -0.26 -2.17 3.43
C LEU A 416 0.03 -2.94 4.73
N GLU A 417 0.92 -2.42 5.59
CA GLU A 417 1.15 -2.97 6.93
C GLU A 417 -0.07 -2.78 7.83
N LEU A 418 -0.71 -1.60 7.76
CA LEU A 418 -1.94 -1.31 8.51
C LEU A 418 -3.11 -2.17 8.00
N ASP A 419 -3.23 -2.35 6.69
CA ASP A 419 -4.27 -3.17 6.07
C ASP A 419 -3.75 -3.92 4.84
N PRO A 420 -3.29 -5.17 5.03
CA PRO A 420 -2.73 -5.98 3.94
C PRO A 420 -3.78 -6.56 2.99
N VAL A 421 -5.07 -6.54 3.36
CA VAL A 421 -6.12 -7.27 2.61
C VAL A 421 -6.98 -6.36 1.72
N THR A 422 -6.95 -5.05 1.91
CA THR A 422 -7.73 -4.13 1.07
C THR A 422 -7.17 -4.06 -0.35
N PRO A 423 -7.95 -4.48 -1.38
CA PRO A 423 -7.48 -4.47 -2.77
C PRO A 423 -7.09 -3.07 -3.27
N LEU A 424 -7.74 -2.02 -2.76
CA LEU A 424 -7.46 -0.63 -3.14
C LEU A 424 -5.98 -0.27 -2.90
N PHE A 425 -5.41 -0.63 -1.74
CA PHE A 425 -4.02 -0.28 -1.44
C PHE A 425 -3.04 -1.06 -2.30
N GLN A 426 -3.37 -2.31 -2.63
CA GLN A 426 -2.60 -3.10 -3.59
C GLN A 426 -2.70 -2.52 -5.00
N ALA A 427 -3.87 -2.01 -5.41
CA ALA A 427 -4.06 -1.36 -6.72
C ALA A 427 -3.32 -0.03 -6.79
N VAL A 428 -3.34 0.79 -5.73
CA VAL A 428 -2.54 2.03 -5.63
C VAL A 428 -1.05 1.71 -5.71
N TYR A 429 -0.58 0.71 -4.96
CA TYR A 429 0.82 0.27 -5.05
C TYR A 429 1.20 -0.20 -6.47
N ALA A 430 0.31 -0.96 -7.14
CA ALA A 430 0.54 -1.37 -8.53
C ALA A 430 0.56 -0.18 -9.49
N MET A 431 -0.25 0.85 -9.26
CA MET A 431 -0.22 2.10 -10.02
C MET A 431 1.11 2.83 -9.84
N ASP A 432 1.61 2.92 -8.61
CA ASP A 432 2.91 3.50 -8.28
C ASP A 432 4.07 2.71 -8.94
N LEU A 433 3.98 1.38 -8.97
CA LEU A 433 4.92 0.52 -9.71
C LEU A 433 4.87 0.78 -11.22
N ASN A 434 3.68 0.97 -11.80
CA ASN A 434 3.52 1.33 -13.22
C ASN A 434 4.19 2.67 -13.53
N TYR A 435 4.01 3.69 -12.69
CA TYR A 435 4.69 4.98 -12.84
C TYR A 435 6.21 4.87 -12.65
N SER A 436 6.66 3.95 -11.80
CA SER A 436 8.09 3.61 -11.63
C SER A 436 8.65 2.71 -12.74
N ARG A 437 7.91 2.44 -13.81
CA ARG A 437 8.27 1.57 -14.95
C ARG A 437 8.51 0.11 -14.57
N LYS A 438 8.01 -0.34 -13.42
CA LYS A 438 8.04 -1.73 -12.95
C LYS A 438 6.78 -2.48 -13.43
N PHE A 439 6.57 -2.47 -14.74
CA PHE A 439 5.31 -2.91 -15.38
C PHE A 439 4.94 -4.36 -15.06
N SER A 440 5.89 -5.30 -15.15
CA SER A 440 5.62 -6.72 -14.86
C SER A 440 5.13 -6.93 -13.43
N ALA A 441 5.76 -6.28 -12.44
CA ALA A 441 5.33 -6.37 -11.05
C ALA A 441 3.94 -5.77 -10.83
N ALA A 442 3.62 -4.65 -11.48
CA ALA A 442 2.28 -4.07 -11.46
C ALA A 442 1.23 -5.02 -12.05
N ILE A 443 1.52 -5.63 -13.23
CA ILE A 443 0.66 -6.59 -13.90
C ILE A 443 0.34 -7.79 -13.01
N ASP A 444 1.33 -8.35 -12.32
CA ASP A 444 1.15 -9.51 -11.44
C ASP A 444 0.18 -9.20 -10.28
N ILE A 445 0.35 -8.06 -9.62
CA ILE A 445 -0.52 -7.61 -8.53
C ILE A 445 -1.95 -7.39 -9.05
N LEU A 446 -2.11 -6.68 -10.18
CA LEU A 446 -3.41 -6.33 -10.75
C LEU A 446 -4.18 -7.58 -11.21
N ASN A 447 -3.50 -8.55 -11.82
CA ASN A 447 -4.11 -9.82 -12.18
C ASN A 447 -4.57 -10.60 -10.95
N LYS A 448 -3.84 -10.55 -9.82
CA LYS A 448 -4.27 -11.15 -8.55
C LYS A 448 -5.55 -10.49 -8.01
N ILE A 449 -5.64 -9.16 -8.06
CA ILE A 449 -6.84 -8.42 -7.66
C ILE A 449 -8.03 -8.83 -8.54
N LEU A 450 -7.84 -8.88 -9.87
CA LEU A 450 -8.90 -9.17 -10.84
C LEU A 450 -9.35 -10.63 -10.85
N ARG A 451 -8.57 -11.57 -10.30
CA ARG A 451 -9.04 -12.94 -10.04
C ARG A 451 -10.11 -12.98 -8.95
N ASN A 452 -10.01 -12.12 -7.94
CA ASN A 452 -10.95 -12.06 -6.82
C ASN A 452 -12.14 -11.12 -7.10
N ASN A 453 -11.89 -10.00 -7.78
CA ASN A 453 -12.91 -9.03 -8.19
C ASN A 453 -12.72 -8.63 -9.65
N GLN A 454 -13.37 -9.35 -10.54
CA GLN A 454 -13.25 -9.16 -12.00
C GLN A 454 -13.72 -7.78 -12.50
N ARG A 455 -14.42 -7.01 -11.68
CA ARG A 455 -15.02 -5.73 -12.02
C ARG A 455 -14.36 -4.54 -11.33
N ASP A 456 -13.20 -4.75 -10.67
CA ASP A 456 -12.51 -3.66 -9.97
C ASP A 456 -12.06 -2.57 -10.97
N PRO A 457 -12.63 -1.35 -10.90
CA PRO A 457 -12.40 -0.34 -11.93
C PRO A 457 -10.97 0.22 -11.90
N LEU A 458 -10.37 0.35 -10.71
CA LEU A 458 -9.01 0.84 -10.57
C LEU A 458 -8.00 -0.19 -11.08
N ALA A 459 -8.21 -1.46 -10.74
CA ALA A 459 -7.34 -2.53 -11.23
C ALA A 459 -7.42 -2.69 -12.75
N LEU A 460 -8.63 -2.63 -13.35
CA LEU A 460 -8.80 -2.66 -14.82
C LEU A 460 -8.11 -1.46 -15.49
N SER A 461 -8.31 -0.26 -14.96
CA SER A 461 -7.71 0.96 -15.53
C SER A 461 -6.18 0.92 -15.47
N THR A 462 -5.62 0.51 -14.32
CA THR A 462 -4.16 0.42 -14.14
C THR A 462 -3.56 -0.72 -14.96
N LEU A 463 -4.22 -1.88 -15.04
CA LEU A 463 -3.74 -3.03 -15.82
C LEU A 463 -3.68 -2.72 -17.32
N ARG A 464 -4.69 -2.03 -17.83
CA ARG A 464 -4.71 -1.53 -19.20
C ARG A 464 -3.51 -0.63 -19.51
N SER A 465 -3.17 0.29 -18.58
CA SER A 465 -2.01 1.16 -18.70
C SER A 465 -0.70 0.37 -18.60
N ALA A 466 -0.62 -0.57 -17.66
CA ALA A 466 0.57 -1.39 -17.46
C ALA A 466 0.88 -2.29 -18.67
N TYR A 467 -0.14 -2.93 -19.28
CA TYR A 467 0.05 -3.70 -20.52
C TYR A 467 0.47 -2.81 -21.70
N HIS A 468 -0.14 -1.62 -21.85
CA HIS A 468 0.28 -0.66 -22.87
C HIS A 468 1.75 -0.28 -22.71
N ASN A 469 2.14 0.13 -21.49
CA ASN A 469 3.51 0.56 -21.17
C ASN A 469 4.53 -0.59 -21.33
N ASN A 470 4.10 -1.84 -21.08
CA ASN A 470 4.89 -3.06 -21.30
C ASN A 470 4.90 -3.52 -22.77
N LYS A 471 4.25 -2.77 -23.68
CA LYS A 471 4.11 -3.08 -25.12
C LYS A 471 3.34 -4.36 -25.44
N GLU A 472 2.51 -4.82 -24.50
CA GLU A 472 1.60 -5.97 -24.68
C GLU A 472 0.23 -5.48 -25.20
N PHE A 473 0.22 -4.94 -26.41
CA PHE A 473 -0.91 -4.20 -26.97
C PHE A 473 -2.19 -5.02 -27.12
N ASP A 474 -2.09 -6.30 -27.47
CA ASP A 474 -3.27 -7.18 -27.59
C ASP A 474 -3.94 -7.39 -26.23
N LYS A 475 -3.15 -7.60 -25.16
CA LYS A 475 -3.68 -7.70 -23.81
C LYS A 475 -4.26 -6.35 -23.33
N ALA A 476 -3.60 -5.24 -23.66
CA ALA A 476 -4.15 -3.93 -23.38
C ALA A 476 -5.52 -3.73 -24.04
N TYR A 477 -5.67 -4.15 -25.30
CA TYR A 477 -6.95 -4.13 -26.02
C TYR A 477 -8.02 -4.99 -25.32
N GLU A 478 -7.70 -6.21 -24.91
CA GLU A 478 -8.63 -7.08 -24.19
C GLU A 478 -9.13 -6.40 -22.89
N ILE A 479 -8.25 -5.74 -22.15
CA ILE A 479 -8.64 -5.01 -20.95
C ILE A 479 -9.46 -3.76 -21.26
N PHE A 480 -9.19 -3.07 -22.39
CA PHE A 480 -10.06 -1.98 -22.85
C PHE A 480 -11.48 -2.49 -23.11
N VAL A 481 -11.66 -3.56 -23.86
CA VAL A 481 -12.97 -4.17 -24.14
C VAL A 481 -13.65 -4.55 -22.83
N ARG A 482 -12.97 -5.31 -21.97
CA ARG A 482 -13.49 -5.74 -20.66
C ARG A 482 -13.92 -4.57 -19.78
N SER A 483 -13.18 -3.45 -19.80
CA SER A 483 -13.52 -2.26 -19.00
C SER A 483 -14.88 -1.66 -19.36
N TYR A 484 -15.32 -1.79 -20.60
CA TYR A 484 -16.64 -1.34 -21.05
C TYR A 484 -17.73 -2.42 -20.94
N GLU A 485 -17.37 -3.69 -21.09
CA GLU A 485 -18.29 -4.82 -20.85
C GLU A 485 -18.78 -4.87 -19.40
N VAL A 486 -17.91 -4.64 -18.41
CA VAL A 486 -18.29 -4.67 -16.98
C VAL A 486 -19.27 -3.56 -16.58
N VAL A 487 -19.36 -2.49 -17.38
CA VAL A 487 -20.33 -1.39 -17.18
C VAL A 487 -21.49 -1.44 -18.18
N ASN A 488 -21.59 -2.52 -18.98
CA ASN A 488 -22.62 -2.76 -19.99
C ASN A 488 -22.70 -1.65 -21.06
N ASP A 489 -21.54 -1.13 -21.51
CA ASP A 489 -21.45 -0.11 -22.56
C ASP A 489 -21.18 -0.76 -23.91
N ASP A 490 -22.18 -1.47 -24.46
CA ASP A 490 -22.06 -2.24 -25.69
C ASP A 490 -21.66 -1.37 -26.90
N LYS A 491 -22.04 -0.08 -26.92
CA LYS A 491 -21.69 0.84 -27.99
C LYS A 491 -20.18 1.14 -28.01
N ALA A 492 -19.58 1.36 -26.82
CA ALA A 492 -18.14 1.54 -26.71
C ALA A 492 -17.37 0.25 -27.05
N VAL A 493 -17.89 -0.91 -26.64
CA VAL A 493 -17.34 -2.22 -27.02
C VAL A 493 -17.37 -2.40 -28.55
N LEU A 494 -18.46 -2.04 -29.21
CA LEU A 494 -18.58 -2.14 -30.67
C LEU A 494 -17.58 -1.20 -31.38
N ALA A 495 -17.43 0.04 -30.88
CA ALA A 495 -16.44 0.99 -31.43
C ALA A 495 -15.01 0.42 -31.34
N LEU A 496 -14.64 -0.14 -30.18
CA LEU A 496 -13.34 -0.80 -29.98
C LEU A 496 -13.13 -1.96 -30.94
N LYS A 497 -14.11 -2.85 -31.10
CA LYS A 497 -14.03 -4.03 -31.99
C LYS A 497 -13.92 -3.65 -33.46
N ASN A 498 -14.73 -2.69 -33.94
CA ASN A 498 -14.67 -2.20 -35.30
C ASN A 498 -13.33 -1.51 -35.60
N GLY A 499 -12.86 -0.68 -34.71
CA GLY A 499 -11.57 -0.02 -34.87
C GLY A 499 -10.39 -1.00 -34.85
N TYR A 500 -10.45 -2.05 -34.02
CA TYR A 500 -9.43 -3.10 -33.99
C TYR A 500 -9.38 -3.89 -35.29
N ALA A 501 -10.55 -4.23 -35.87
CA ALA A 501 -10.63 -4.93 -37.11
C ALA A 501 -10.04 -4.14 -38.30
N SER A 502 -10.14 -2.81 -38.29
CA SER A 502 -9.65 -1.94 -39.36
C SER A 502 -8.21 -1.46 -39.20
N GLY A 503 -7.70 -1.32 -37.99
CA GLY A 503 -6.39 -0.69 -37.72
C GLY A 503 -5.65 -1.23 -36.50
N GLY A 504 -6.00 -2.44 -36.04
CA GLY A 504 -5.39 -3.04 -34.84
C GLY A 504 -5.61 -2.20 -33.56
N TYR A 505 -4.66 -2.30 -32.62
CA TYR A 505 -4.75 -1.58 -31.34
C TYR A 505 -4.89 -0.04 -31.50
N PRO A 506 -4.09 0.66 -32.31
CA PRO A 506 -4.28 2.09 -32.54
C PRO A 506 -5.65 2.43 -33.13
N GLY A 507 -6.13 1.62 -34.07
CA GLY A 507 -7.45 1.78 -34.69
C GLY A 507 -8.59 1.65 -33.67
N ALA A 508 -8.49 0.68 -32.74
CA ALA A 508 -9.45 0.52 -31.66
C ALA A 508 -9.54 1.77 -30.78
N LEU A 509 -8.39 2.35 -30.40
CA LEU A 509 -8.34 3.53 -29.54
C LEU A 509 -8.86 4.79 -30.24
N ASN A 510 -8.57 4.97 -31.55
CA ASN A 510 -9.10 6.07 -32.35
C ASN A 510 -10.62 5.98 -32.47
N SER A 511 -11.16 4.80 -32.84
CA SER A 511 -12.60 4.61 -32.90
C SER A 511 -13.31 4.83 -31.60
N LEU A 512 -12.70 4.42 -30.48
CA LEU A 512 -13.23 4.71 -29.15
C LEU A 512 -13.19 6.21 -28.84
N ALA A 513 -12.11 6.91 -29.19
CA ALA A 513 -12.00 8.35 -28.98
C ALA A 513 -13.08 9.12 -29.76
N GLU A 514 -13.28 8.82 -31.03
CA GLU A 514 -14.33 9.41 -31.88
C GLU A 514 -15.73 9.13 -31.33
N PHE A 515 -15.97 7.90 -30.88
CA PHE A 515 -17.24 7.52 -30.25
C PHE A 515 -17.49 8.35 -28.98
N LEU A 516 -16.47 8.54 -28.13
CA LEU A 516 -16.57 9.34 -26.91
C LEU A 516 -16.74 10.84 -27.20
N ILE A 517 -16.13 11.37 -28.24
CA ILE A 517 -16.32 12.73 -28.74
C ILE A 517 -17.79 12.94 -29.13
N ASN A 518 -18.35 12.03 -29.94
CA ASN A 518 -19.76 12.10 -30.33
C ASN A 518 -20.70 12.01 -29.13
N ARG A 519 -20.37 11.15 -28.13
CA ARG A 519 -21.13 11.03 -26.88
C ARG A 519 -21.09 12.31 -26.04
N SER A 520 -20.03 13.10 -26.15
CA SER A 520 -19.86 14.31 -25.35
C SER A 520 -20.91 15.40 -25.61
N SER A 521 -21.69 15.28 -26.71
CA SER A 521 -22.87 16.12 -26.95
C SER A 521 -24.01 15.87 -25.97
N ASP A 522 -24.14 14.65 -25.46
CA ASP A 522 -25.28 14.23 -24.62
C ASP A 522 -24.89 14.02 -23.16
N LYS A 523 -23.66 13.58 -22.91
CA LYS A 523 -23.15 13.29 -21.57
C LYS A 523 -21.69 13.76 -21.46
N TYR A 524 -21.33 14.48 -20.41
CA TYR A 524 -19.94 14.90 -20.19
C TYR A 524 -18.96 13.72 -20.28
N VAL A 525 -17.94 13.89 -21.10
CA VAL A 525 -16.81 12.99 -21.23
C VAL A 525 -15.54 13.81 -20.97
N THR A 526 -14.72 13.38 -20.02
CA THR A 526 -13.53 14.14 -19.68
C THR A 526 -12.58 14.23 -20.87
N PRO A 527 -12.07 15.42 -21.22
CA PRO A 527 -11.08 15.57 -22.29
C PRO A 527 -9.80 14.76 -22.01
N TRP A 528 -9.42 14.57 -20.77
CA TRP A 528 -8.33 13.68 -20.36
C TRP A 528 -8.48 12.27 -20.93
N ARG A 529 -9.67 11.67 -20.83
CA ARG A 529 -9.93 10.32 -21.37
C ARG A 529 -9.67 10.25 -22.86
N ILE A 530 -10.13 11.25 -23.61
CA ILE A 530 -9.92 11.35 -25.06
C ILE A 530 -8.44 11.57 -25.39
N GLY A 531 -7.79 12.50 -24.69
CA GLY A 531 -6.36 12.79 -24.84
C GLY A 531 -5.49 11.56 -24.60
N THR A 532 -5.77 10.75 -23.56
CA THR A 532 -5.02 9.52 -23.27
C THR A 532 -5.25 8.41 -24.32
N LEU A 533 -6.39 8.37 -24.99
CA LEU A 533 -6.62 7.46 -26.11
C LEU A 533 -5.78 7.84 -27.33
N TYR A 534 -5.78 9.13 -27.69
CA TYR A 534 -4.95 9.63 -28.78
C TYR A 534 -3.45 9.51 -28.49
N THR A 535 -3.02 9.73 -27.25
CA THR A 535 -1.63 9.48 -26.84
C THR A 535 -1.22 8.03 -27.13
N ARG A 536 -2.04 7.06 -26.68
CA ARG A 536 -1.77 5.63 -26.87
C ARG A 536 -1.90 5.16 -28.33
N SER A 537 -2.66 5.86 -29.15
CA SER A 537 -2.77 5.55 -30.60
C SER A 537 -1.71 6.24 -31.45
N GLY A 538 -0.87 7.12 -30.86
CA GLY A 538 0.17 7.87 -31.55
C GLY A 538 -0.30 9.14 -32.26
N ASN A 539 -1.54 9.60 -32.02
CA ASN A 539 -2.09 10.85 -32.58
C ASN A 539 -1.72 12.05 -31.68
N ASN A 540 -0.43 12.41 -31.67
CA ASN A 540 0.15 13.31 -30.71
C ASN A 540 -0.45 14.72 -30.72
N ASP A 541 -0.78 15.27 -31.90
CA ASP A 541 -1.38 16.62 -32.02
C ASP A 541 -2.78 16.65 -31.39
N LEU A 542 -3.62 15.63 -31.67
CA LEU A 542 -4.94 15.53 -31.07
C LEU A 542 -4.83 15.27 -29.57
N ALA A 543 -3.88 14.44 -29.15
CA ALA A 543 -3.62 14.17 -27.74
C ALA A 543 -3.32 15.48 -26.99
N ILE A 544 -2.38 16.30 -27.47
CA ILE A 544 -2.01 17.56 -26.85
C ILE A 544 -3.19 18.52 -26.78
N ASN A 545 -3.98 18.64 -27.86
CA ASN A 545 -5.17 19.50 -27.87
C ASN A 545 -6.19 19.09 -26.80
N TYR A 546 -6.49 17.79 -26.65
CA TYR A 546 -7.41 17.31 -25.63
C TYR A 546 -6.83 17.40 -24.22
N LEU A 547 -5.51 17.29 -24.04
CA LEU A 547 -4.87 17.50 -22.74
C LEU A 547 -4.91 18.99 -22.32
N TYR A 548 -4.82 19.93 -23.27
CA TYR A 548 -5.08 21.35 -22.98
C TYR A 548 -6.56 21.60 -22.62
N ALA A 549 -7.49 20.93 -23.29
CA ALA A 549 -8.90 20.99 -22.91
C ALA A 549 -9.13 20.43 -21.49
N ALA A 550 -8.46 19.34 -21.13
CA ALA A 550 -8.51 18.78 -19.78
C ALA A 550 -7.95 19.76 -18.72
N TYR A 551 -6.85 20.44 -19.03
CA TYR A 551 -6.32 21.49 -18.18
C TYR A 551 -7.31 22.64 -17.98
N ASN A 552 -7.96 23.10 -19.03
CA ASN A 552 -8.95 24.18 -18.98
C ASN A 552 -10.25 23.78 -18.24
N ASP A 553 -10.66 22.51 -18.35
CA ASP A 553 -11.79 21.93 -17.60
C ASP A 553 -11.42 21.65 -16.13
N HIS A 554 -10.16 21.84 -15.78
CA HIS A 554 -9.60 21.51 -14.46
C HIS A 554 -9.84 20.04 -14.10
N ASP A 555 -9.50 19.13 -15.04
CA ASP A 555 -9.69 17.69 -14.88
C ASP A 555 -8.82 17.14 -13.75
N SER A 556 -9.41 16.38 -12.85
CA SER A 556 -8.74 15.80 -11.68
C SER A 556 -7.64 14.78 -12.02
N ASN A 557 -7.53 14.36 -13.27
CA ASN A 557 -6.46 13.46 -13.72
C ASN A 557 -5.22 14.20 -14.24
N MET A 558 -5.28 15.51 -14.41
CA MET A 558 -4.12 16.33 -14.84
C MET A 558 -2.85 16.14 -13.98
N PRO A 559 -2.92 15.88 -12.67
CA PRO A 559 -1.73 15.58 -11.86
C PRO A 559 -0.84 14.45 -12.41
N TYR A 560 -1.37 13.52 -13.17
CA TYR A 560 -0.60 12.39 -13.73
C TYR A 560 0.19 12.72 -14.99
N ILE A 561 0.00 13.90 -15.57
CA ILE A 561 0.57 14.28 -16.87
C ILE A 561 2.12 14.20 -16.93
N ASN A 562 2.78 14.43 -15.79
CA ASN A 562 4.25 14.41 -15.73
C ASN A 562 4.81 13.00 -15.45
N ILE A 563 4.06 12.14 -14.77
CA ILE A 563 4.56 10.87 -14.25
C ILE A 563 4.11 9.64 -15.03
N ASP A 564 2.97 9.69 -15.73
CA ASP A 564 2.48 8.51 -16.47
C ASP A 564 3.36 8.27 -17.71
N PRO A 565 3.98 7.08 -17.83
CA PRO A 565 4.85 6.73 -18.96
C PRO A 565 4.20 6.83 -20.34
N ILE A 566 2.87 6.80 -20.43
CA ILE A 566 2.17 6.97 -21.72
C ILE A 566 2.50 8.30 -22.41
N PHE A 567 2.91 9.30 -21.65
CA PHE A 567 3.22 10.65 -22.16
C PHE A 567 4.69 10.87 -22.51
N ASP A 568 5.56 9.86 -22.37
CA ASP A 568 6.99 10.04 -22.58
C ASP A 568 7.33 10.58 -23.98
N ASP A 569 6.66 10.07 -25.00
CA ASP A 569 6.88 10.54 -26.38
C ASP A 569 6.41 11.99 -26.58
N LEU A 570 5.38 12.42 -25.85
CA LEU A 570 4.87 13.79 -25.90
C LEU A 570 5.83 14.81 -25.28
N LYS A 571 6.73 14.39 -24.38
CA LYS A 571 7.73 15.28 -23.76
C LYS A 571 8.69 15.92 -24.77
N ASN A 572 8.75 15.38 -26.00
CA ASN A 572 9.52 15.98 -27.10
C ASN A 572 8.84 17.22 -27.72
N TYR A 573 7.52 17.40 -27.50
CA TYR A 573 6.74 18.50 -28.04
C TYR A 573 6.79 19.72 -27.12
N PRO A 574 7.16 20.93 -27.64
CA PRO A 574 7.24 22.16 -26.83
C PRO A 574 5.90 22.50 -26.14
N GLU A 575 4.79 22.30 -26.85
CA GLU A 575 3.43 22.54 -26.36
C GLU A 575 3.13 21.69 -25.13
N PHE A 576 3.52 20.42 -25.17
CA PHE A 576 3.31 19.50 -24.05
C PHE A 576 4.18 19.89 -22.84
N ARG A 577 5.44 20.25 -23.05
CA ARG A 577 6.29 20.77 -21.97
C ARG A 577 5.72 22.04 -21.34
N ASN A 578 5.17 22.95 -22.16
CA ASN A 578 4.49 24.15 -21.65
C ASN A 578 3.26 23.77 -20.80
N LEU A 579 2.51 22.74 -21.20
CA LEU A 579 1.37 22.25 -20.42
C LEU A 579 1.81 21.69 -19.06
N ILE A 580 2.91 20.91 -19.01
CA ILE A 580 3.49 20.43 -17.74
C ILE A 580 3.92 21.62 -16.87
N ALA A 581 4.60 22.61 -17.44
CA ALA A 581 5.03 23.80 -16.70
C ALA A 581 3.87 24.58 -16.05
N LYS A 582 2.70 24.63 -16.73
CA LYS A 582 1.48 25.24 -16.17
C LYS A 582 0.94 24.51 -14.93
N MET A 583 1.26 23.22 -14.75
CA MET A 583 0.86 22.47 -13.56
C MET A 583 1.69 22.84 -12.31
N ASN A 584 2.79 23.54 -12.49
CA ASN A 584 3.64 24.07 -11.41
C ASN A 584 4.03 23.01 -10.36
N PHE A 585 4.51 21.86 -10.81
CA PHE A 585 4.99 20.81 -9.92
C PHE A 585 6.20 21.26 -9.09
N PRO A 586 6.35 20.84 -7.81
CA PRO A 586 7.39 21.35 -6.91
C PRO A 586 8.84 21.12 -7.38
N ASN A 587 9.10 20.07 -8.15
CA ASN A 587 10.44 19.63 -8.57
C ASN A 587 10.58 19.63 -10.11
N SER A 588 9.97 20.59 -10.80
CA SER A 588 9.99 20.67 -12.27
C SER A 588 11.14 21.52 -12.84
N ASP A 589 12.28 21.57 -12.15
CA ASP A 589 13.51 22.21 -12.66
C ASP A 589 14.34 21.28 -13.53
#